data_fa7672997e8e28aaec6ef7a0d638bb69
#
_entry.id   fa7672997e8e28aaec6ef7a0d638bb69
#
_cell.length_a   1.000
_cell.length_b   1.000
_cell.length_c   1.000
_cell.angle_alpha   90.00
_cell.angle_beta   90.00
_cell.angle_gamma   90.00
#
_symmetry.space_group_name_H-M   'P 1'
#
loop_
_entity.id
_entity.type
_entity.pdbx_description
1 polymer ?
#
loop_
_entity_poly.entity_id
_entity_poly.type
_entity_poly.pdbx_seq_one_letter_code
_entity_poly.pdbx_strand_id
1 'polypeptide(L)'
;MVAAMLGFAIEDAFIKLAAADLPTGQILLMIGLIGGAAFTAMGQLQGQSVWSRDIFAGPVLLRHLGETFGTLGFITALALTPLTNATAIFQATPLAVTFGAAVFLGDHVGWRRWSAIAVGFAGMLIIIRPGMAGFDMNSLWSLLAVTGLSLRDVATRRVPKGISTVQLAAWAFGCLVLLGAAMLLVSGNAHRPDSGQILLVV
;
A
#
# COMPACT_ATOMS: atom_id res chain seq x y z
N MET A 1 -11.73 14.18 -6.33
CA MET A 1 -10.30 14.03 -6.04
C MET A 1 -9.87 14.70 -4.74
N VAL A 2 -10.14 16.00 -4.51
CA VAL A 2 -9.73 16.71 -3.27
C VAL A 2 -10.23 16.01 -1.99
N ALA A 3 -11.51 15.63 -1.93
CA ALA A 3 -12.07 14.92 -0.78
C ALA A 3 -11.39 13.55 -0.52
N ALA A 4 -11.01 12.83 -1.58
CA ALA A 4 -10.29 11.56 -1.44
C ALA A 4 -8.87 11.78 -0.89
N MET A 5 -8.17 12.81 -1.36
CA MET A 5 -6.83 13.15 -0.85
C MET A 5 -6.87 13.61 0.60
N LEU A 6 -7.93 14.35 0.99
CA LEU A 6 -8.13 14.71 2.40
C LEU A 6 -8.39 13.47 3.25
N GLY A 7 -9.20 12.52 2.76
CA GLY A 7 -9.43 11.24 3.43
C GLY A 7 -8.13 10.48 3.66
N PHE A 8 -7.30 10.31 2.65
CA PHE A 8 -5.99 9.67 2.78
C PHE A 8 -5.06 10.40 3.76
N ALA A 9 -5.04 11.72 3.75
CA ALA A 9 -4.21 12.48 4.69
C ALA A 9 -4.66 12.30 6.16
N ILE A 10 -5.96 12.17 6.40
CA ILE A 10 -6.53 11.89 7.72
C ILE A 10 -6.20 10.45 8.12
N GLU A 11 -6.36 9.48 7.21
CA GLU A 11 -6.00 8.08 7.41
C GLU A 11 -4.51 7.94 7.77
N ASP A 12 -3.62 8.58 7.01
CA ASP A 12 -2.17 8.57 7.27
C ASP A 12 -1.83 9.09 8.68
N ALA A 13 -2.50 10.18 9.10
CA ALA A 13 -2.29 10.73 10.43
C ALA A 13 -2.79 9.76 11.52
N PHE A 14 -3.93 9.12 11.33
CA PHE A 14 -4.49 8.16 12.28
C PHE A 14 -3.63 6.89 12.36
N ILE A 15 -3.18 6.35 11.23
CA ILE A 15 -2.25 5.22 11.21
C ILE A 15 -0.95 5.58 11.93
N LYS A 16 -0.42 6.80 11.73
CA LYS A 16 0.78 7.28 12.43
C LYS A 16 0.58 7.33 13.94
N LEU A 17 -0.58 7.79 14.41
CA LEU A 17 -0.93 7.80 15.83
C LEU A 17 -1.07 6.36 16.38
N ALA A 18 -1.77 5.49 15.67
CA ALA A 18 -1.92 4.08 16.06
C ALA A 18 -0.57 3.35 16.13
N ALA A 19 0.35 3.66 15.21
CA ALA A 19 1.69 3.06 15.16
C ALA A 19 2.61 3.47 16.31
N ALA A 20 2.24 4.45 17.12
CA ALA A 20 2.98 4.78 18.35
C ALA A 20 2.83 3.69 19.41
N ASP A 21 1.69 3.03 19.46
CA ASP A 21 1.33 2.06 20.51
C ASP A 21 1.14 0.63 19.98
N LEU A 22 0.78 0.48 18.71
CA LEU A 22 0.47 -0.81 18.11
C LEU A 22 1.57 -1.30 17.17
N PRO A 23 1.93 -2.60 17.22
CA PRO A 23 2.85 -3.19 16.25
C PRO A 23 2.28 -3.12 14.82
N THR A 24 3.14 -2.92 13.82
CA THR A 24 2.75 -2.86 12.40
C THR A 24 1.90 -4.06 11.97
N GLY A 25 2.25 -5.28 12.42
CA GLY A 25 1.47 -6.49 12.13
C GLY A 25 0.03 -6.43 12.65
N GLN A 26 -0.19 -5.79 13.81
CA GLN A 26 -1.51 -5.64 14.38
C GLN A 26 -2.35 -4.61 13.62
N ILE A 27 -1.74 -3.51 13.20
CA ILE A 27 -2.40 -2.50 12.35
C ILE A 27 -2.83 -3.14 11.03
N LEU A 28 -1.92 -3.88 10.36
CA LEU A 28 -2.22 -4.61 9.12
C LEU A 28 -3.37 -5.61 9.30
N LEU A 29 -3.36 -6.35 10.41
CA LEU A 29 -4.42 -7.31 10.72
C LEU A 29 -5.78 -6.62 10.90
N MET A 30 -5.83 -5.52 11.65
CA MET A 30 -7.05 -4.76 11.92
C MET A 30 -7.61 -4.15 10.62
N ILE A 31 -6.77 -3.45 9.84
CA ILE A 31 -7.16 -2.89 8.53
C ILE A 31 -7.67 -4.01 7.61
N GLY A 32 -6.95 -5.14 7.57
CA GLY A 32 -7.30 -6.30 6.76
C GLY A 32 -8.66 -6.89 7.15
N LEU A 33 -8.94 -7.06 8.44
CA LEU A 33 -10.20 -7.61 8.93
C LEU A 33 -11.38 -6.67 8.66
N ILE A 34 -11.22 -5.39 8.96
CA ILE A 34 -12.29 -4.39 8.81
C ILE A 34 -12.59 -4.16 7.32
N GLY A 35 -11.55 -3.86 6.53
CA GLY A 35 -11.70 -3.66 5.08
C GLY A 35 -12.18 -4.92 4.38
N GLY A 36 -11.62 -6.09 4.74
CA GLY A 36 -12.04 -7.38 4.20
C GLY A 36 -13.50 -7.70 4.47
N ALA A 37 -13.98 -7.47 5.70
CA ALA A 37 -15.38 -7.63 6.06
C ALA A 37 -16.29 -6.66 5.28
N ALA A 38 -15.90 -5.38 5.20
CA ALA A 38 -16.66 -4.35 4.49
C ALA A 38 -16.79 -4.66 2.99
N PHE A 39 -15.69 -4.99 2.30
CA PHE A 39 -15.72 -5.30 0.87
C PHE A 39 -16.38 -6.65 0.58
N THR A 40 -16.26 -7.62 1.47
CA THR A 40 -16.99 -8.90 1.35
C THR A 40 -18.49 -8.68 1.49
N ALA A 41 -18.93 -7.92 2.49
CA ALA A 41 -20.32 -7.57 2.66
C ALA A 41 -20.87 -6.77 1.45
N MET A 42 -20.10 -5.79 0.97
CA MET A 42 -20.46 -5.02 -0.23
C MET A 42 -20.61 -5.93 -1.46
N GLY A 43 -19.70 -6.89 -1.66
CA GLY A 43 -19.80 -7.86 -2.75
C GLY A 43 -21.08 -8.70 -2.67
N GLN A 44 -21.42 -9.19 -1.48
CA GLN A 44 -22.64 -9.95 -1.25
C GLN A 44 -23.89 -9.12 -1.52
N LEU A 45 -23.95 -7.88 -1.06
CA LEU A 45 -25.07 -6.96 -1.31
C LEU A 45 -25.24 -6.65 -2.80
N GLN A 46 -24.15 -6.66 -3.58
CA GLN A 46 -24.18 -6.48 -5.03
C GLN A 46 -24.45 -7.79 -5.81
N GLY A 47 -24.70 -8.89 -5.10
CA GLY A 47 -24.91 -10.22 -5.73
C GLY A 47 -23.66 -10.80 -6.40
N GLN A 48 -22.47 -10.28 -6.04
CA GLN A 48 -21.19 -10.74 -6.60
C GLN A 48 -20.59 -11.82 -5.68
N SER A 49 -20.17 -12.94 -6.26
CA SER A 49 -19.38 -13.92 -5.52
C SER A 49 -17.97 -13.38 -5.30
N VAL A 50 -17.56 -13.26 -4.06
CA VAL A 50 -16.18 -12.87 -3.71
C VAL A 50 -15.21 -14.03 -4.02
N TRP A 51 -15.68 -15.28 -3.99
CA TRP A 51 -14.89 -16.46 -4.27
C TRP A 51 -14.88 -16.78 -5.76
N SER A 52 -13.71 -16.60 -6.40
CA SER A 52 -13.45 -16.99 -7.78
C SER A 52 -12.05 -17.63 -7.87
N ARG A 53 -11.89 -18.57 -8.80
CA ARG A 53 -10.57 -19.16 -9.11
C ARG A 53 -9.63 -18.16 -9.78
N ASP A 54 -10.16 -17.07 -10.29
CA ASP A 54 -9.41 -16.00 -10.95
C ASP A 54 -8.45 -15.27 -10.00
N ILE A 55 -8.60 -15.44 -8.67
CA ILE A 55 -7.64 -14.94 -7.68
C ILE A 55 -6.22 -15.49 -7.93
N PHE A 56 -6.10 -16.67 -8.53
CA PHE A 56 -4.83 -17.30 -8.86
C PHE A 56 -4.30 -16.91 -10.26
N ALA A 57 -4.99 -16.06 -11.00
CA ALA A 57 -4.47 -15.54 -12.26
C ALA A 57 -3.18 -14.73 -12.02
N GLY A 58 -2.15 -14.95 -12.85
CA GLY A 58 -0.83 -14.33 -12.66
C GLY A 58 -0.86 -12.82 -12.42
N PRO A 59 -1.59 -12.00 -13.23
CA PRO A 59 -1.71 -10.57 -12.98
C PRO A 59 -2.38 -10.22 -11.64
N VAL A 60 -3.34 -11.04 -11.19
CA VAL A 60 -4.05 -10.86 -9.92
C VAL A 60 -3.11 -11.14 -8.74
N LEU A 61 -2.36 -12.24 -8.81
CA LEU A 61 -1.36 -12.57 -7.79
C LEU A 61 -0.28 -11.48 -7.70
N LEU A 62 0.23 -11.02 -8.84
CA LEU A 62 1.24 -9.96 -8.88
C LEU A 62 0.70 -8.66 -8.28
N ARG A 63 -0.56 -8.33 -8.56
CA ARG A 63 -1.26 -7.20 -7.97
C ARG A 63 -1.33 -7.33 -6.43
N HIS A 64 -1.72 -8.51 -5.93
CA HIS A 64 -1.84 -8.72 -4.48
C HIS A 64 -0.49 -8.72 -3.78
N LEU A 65 0.55 -9.28 -4.40
CA LEU A 65 1.92 -9.16 -3.89
C LEU A 65 2.35 -7.68 -3.80
N GLY A 66 2.12 -6.91 -4.86
CA GLY A 66 2.41 -5.48 -4.88
C GLY A 66 1.65 -4.71 -3.79
N GLU A 67 0.36 -4.99 -3.62
CA GLU A 67 -0.48 -4.42 -2.55
C GLU A 67 0.07 -4.76 -1.17
N THR A 68 0.31 -6.05 -0.92
CA THR A 68 0.73 -6.56 0.39
C THR A 68 2.06 -5.97 0.83
N PHE A 69 3.09 -6.05 -0.04
CA PHE A 69 4.41 -5.48 0.27
C PHE A 69 4.41 -3.96 0.26
N GLY A 70 3.62 -3.35 -0.61
CA GLY A 70 3.45 -1.91 -0.67
C GLY A 70 2.81 -1.35 0.61
N THR A 71 1.75 -1.96 1.09
CA THR A 71 1.06 -1.57 2.32
C THR A 71 1.93 -1.85 3.55
N LEU A 72 2.63 -3.00 3.59
CA LEU A 72 3.61 -3.29 4.64
C LEU A 72 4.68 -2.19 4.70
N GLY A 73 5.27 -1.85 3.56
CA GLY A 73 6.29 -0.79 3.47
C GLY A 73 5.75 0.55 3.92
N PHE A 74 4.53 0.90 3.50
CA PHE A 74 3.91 2.18 3.83
C PHE A 74 3.62 2.32 5.33
N ILE A 75 2.93 1.35 5.93
CA ILE A 75 2.59 1.39 7.36
C ILE A 75 3.87 1.35 8.23
N THR A 76 4.87 0.54 7.84
CA THR A 76 6.14 0.48 8.55
C THR A 76 6.90 1.80 8.42
N ALA A 77 6.90 2.42 7.24
CA ALA A 77 7.50 3.75 7.07
C ALA A 77 6.81 4.80 7.94
N LEU A 78 5.48 4.83 7.97
CA LEU A 78 4.73 5.73 8.84
C LEU A 78 5.05 5.50 10.33
N ALA A 79 5.24 4.26 10.75
CA ALA A 79 5.61 3.93 12.13
C ALA A 79 7.01 4.46 12.49
N LEU A 80 8.00 4.25 11.61
CA LEU A 80 9.43 4.41 11.91
C LEU A 80 10.03 5.74 11.45
N THR A 81 9.38 6.49 10.56
CA THR A 81 9.90 7.75 10.01
C THR A 81 8.95 8.93 10.26
N PRO A 82 9.43 10.18 10.22
CA PRO A 82 8.54 11.34 10.24
C PRO A 82 7.52 11.28 9.08
N LEU A 83 6.26 11.57 9.38
CA LEU A 83 5.16 11.55 8.41
C LEU A 83 5.50 12.33 7.14
N THR A 84 6.11 13.50 7.28
CA THR A 84 6.51 14.36 6.16
C THR A 84 7.47 13.66 5.20
N ASN A 85 8.46 12.91 5.73
CA ASN A 85 9.43 12.20 4.91
C ASN A 85 8.80 11.00 4.19
N ALA A 86 8.01 10.20 4.91
CA ALA A 86 7.32 9.05 4.34
C ALA A 86 6.39 9.47 3.20
N THR A 87 5.53 10.47 3.44
CA THR A 87 4.55 10.94 2.45
C THR A 87 5.23 11.63 1.26
N ALA A 88 6.32 12.38 1.47
CA ALA A 88 7.06 13.02 0.38
C ALA A 88 7.68 11.97 -0.57
N ILE A 89 8.27 10.89 -0.03
CA ILE A 89 8.80 9.79 -0.85
C ILE A 89 7.65 9.07 -1.56
N PHE A 90 6.54 8.86 -0.87
CA PHE A 90 5.37 8.17 -1.40
C PHE A 90 4.74 8.90 -2.60
N GLN A 91 4.87 10.23 -2.68
CA GLN A 91 4.43 11.00 -3.84
C GLN A 91 5.18 10.67 -5.14
N ALA A 92 6.29 9.91 -5.08
CA ALA A 92 6.93 9.37 -6.26
C ALA A 92 6.17 8.19 -6.90
N THR A 93 5.14 7.63 -6.24
CA THR A 93 4.36 6.48 -6.74
C THR A 93 3.80 6.71 -8.15
N PRO A 94 3.17 7.83 -8.53
CA PRO A 94 2.67 8.05 -9.88
C PRO A 94 3.78 8.03 -10.94
N LEU A 95 4.99 8.50 -10.57
CA LEU A 95 6.16 8.48 -11.46
C LEU A 95 6.65 7.04 -11.64
N ALA A 96 6.73 6.27 -10.55
CA ALA A 96 7.12 4.86 -10.58
C ALA A 96 6.10 4.01 -11.36
N VAL A 97 4.79 4.29 -11.24
CA VAL A 97 3.75 3.66 -12.06
C VAL A 97 3.95 3.96 -13.55
N THR A 98 4.22 5.22 -13.89
CA THR A 98 4.46 5.61 -15.29
C THR A 98 5.72 4.96 -15.85
N PHE A 99 6.80 4.91 -15.06
CA PHE A 99 8.03 4.19 -15.40
C PHE A 99 7.77 2.71 -15.61
N GLY A 100 7.10 2.05 -14.66
CA GLY A 100 6.76 0.63 -14.74
C GLY A 100 5.87 0.32 -15.94
N ALA A 101 4.88 1.16 -16.24
CA ALA A 101 4.03 1.00 -17.40
C ALA A 101 4.82 1.11 -18.72
N ALA A 102 5.75 2.04 -18.81
CA ALA A 102 6.62 2.16 -19.99
C ALA A 102 7.49 0.92 -20.18
N VAL A 103 8.10 0.40 -19.10
CA VAL A 103 9.05 -0.72 -19.18
C VAL A 103 8.33 -2.06 -19.35
N PHE A 104 7.26 -2.33 -18.59
CA PHE A 104 6.62 -3.65 -18.54
C PHE A 104 5.40 -3.78 -19.44
N LEU A 105 4.70 -2.67 -19.73
CA LEU A 105 3.51 -2.69 -20.59
C LEU A 105 3.81 -2.19 -22.01
N GLY A 106 5.00 -1.59 -22.24
CA GLY A 106 5.36 -1.01 -23.53
C GLY A 106 4.62 0.30 -23.83
N ASP A 107 4.12 0.99 -22.81
CA ASP A 107 3.44 2.26 -22.98
C ASP A 107 4.38 3.30 -23.61
N HIS A 108 3.93 3.98 -24.66
CA HIS A 108 4.69 5.04 -25.30
C HIS A 108 4.76 6.27 -24.39
N VAL A 109 5.94 6.52 -23.82
CA VAL A 109 6.20 7.66 -22.94
C VAL A 109 7.05 8.67 -23.69
N GLY A 110 6.48 9.86 -23.98
CA GLY A 110 7.21 10.94 -24.63
C GLY A 110 8.31 11.52 -23.74
N TRP A 111 9.30 12.20 -24.36
CA TRP A 111 10.46 12.76 -23.68
C TRP A 111 10.12 13.67 -22.48
N ARG A 112 9.02 14.42 -22.55
CA ARG A 112 8.53 15.29 -21.44
C ARG A 112 8.17 14.48 -20.20
N ARG A 113 7.57 13.30 -20.36
CA ARG A 113 7.24 12.42 -19.24
C ARG A 113 8.50 11.74 -18.69
N TRP A 114 9.43 11.36 -19.53
CA TRP A 114 10.73 10.84 -19.10
C TRP A 114 11.52 11.86 -18.29
N SER A 115 11.56 13.13 -18.72
CA SER A 115 12.21 14.19 -17.95
C SER A 115 11.53 14.43 -16.61
N ALA A 116 10.18 14.41 -16.56
CA ALA A 116 9.45 14.55 -15.31
C ALA A 116 9.73 13.38 -14.33
N ILE A 117 9.82 12.14 -14.84
CA ILE A 117 10.20 10.96 -14.06
C ILE A 117 11.61 11.15 -13.49
N ALA A 118 12.57 11.54 -14.30
CA ALA A 118 13.95 11.74 -13.88
C ALA A 118 14.08 12.84 -12.80
N VAL A 119 13.41 13.97 -12.99
CA VAL A 119 13.39 15.09 -12.00
C VAL A 119 12.71 14.64 -10.71
N GLY A 120 11.58 13.93 -10.78
CA GLY A 120 10.87 13.45 -9.60
C GLY A 120 11.68 12.42 -8.80
N PHE A 121 12.35 11.47 -9.47
CA PHE A 121 13.25 10.54 -8.79
C PHE A 121 14.49 11.23 -8.20
N ALA A 122 15.04 12.23 -8.87
CA ALA A 122 16.13 13.04 -8.33
C ALA A 122 15.66 13.77 -7.05
N GLY A 123 14.45 14.35 -7.04
CA GLY A 123 13.85 14.97 -5.86
C GLY A 123 13.70 13.98 -4.71
N MET A 124 13.21 12.76 -4.99
CA MET A 124 13.12 11.69 -4.00
C MET A 124 14.49 11.32 -3.41
N LEU A 125 15.52 11.20 -4.24
CA LEU A 125 16.88 10.90 -3.78
C LEU A 125 17.46 12.03 -2.91
N ILE A 126 17.15 13.28 -3.19
CA ILE A 126 17.53 14.43 -2.35
C ILE A 126 16.90 14.34 -0.96
N ILE A 127 15.66 13.84 -0.86
CA ILE A 127 14.97 13.64 0.43
C ILE A 127 15.59 12.48 1.20
N ILE A 128 15.82 11.35 0.53
CA ILE A 128 16.36 10.12 1.14
C ILE A 128 17.82 10.31 1.56
N ARG A 129 18.62 11.07 0.80
CA ARG A 129 20.05 11.33 1.00
C ARG A 129 20.88 10.05 1.19
N PRO A 130 20.81 9.05 0.27
CA PRO A 130 21.50 7.78 0.45
C PRO A 130 23.01 7.99 0.56
N GLY A 131 23.60 7.38 1.60
CA GLY A 131 25.07 7.44 1.82
C GLY A 131 25.60 8.77 2.40
N MET A 132 24.74 9.72 2.74
CA MET A 132 25.12 10.99 3.36
C MET A 132 24.87 10.98 4.88
N ALA A 133 25.51 11.91 5.60
CA ALA A 133 25.21 12.13 7.01
C ALA A 133 23.71 12.51 7.16
N GLY A 134 22.97 11.69 7.96
CA GLY A 134 21.51 11.84 8.13
C GLY A 134 20.65 10.92 7.26
N PHE A 135 21.25 9.96 6.55
CA PHE A 135 20.50 8.89 5.91
C PHE A 135 19.76 8.04 6.96
N ASP A 136 18.45 7.96 6.83
CA ASP A 136 17.62 7.08 7.64
C ASP A 136 17.33 5.78 6.89
N MET A 137 17.86 4.66 7.39
CA MET A 137 17.61 3.32 6.83
C MET A 137 16.11 3.00 6.77
N ASN A 138 15.29 3.57 7.65
CA ASN A 138 13.85 3.37 7.64
C ASN A 138 13.17 3.97 6.39
N SER A 139 13.82 4.91 5.69
CA SER A 139 13.36 5.41 4.39
C SER A 139 13.26 4.32 3.33
N LEU A 140 13.96 3.18 3.49
CA LEU A 140 13.83 2.02 2.60
C LEU A 140 12.43 1.40 2.64
N TRP A 141 11.72 1.53 3.76
CA TRP A 141 10.31 1.11 3.84
C TRP A 141 9.41 1.94 2.93
N SER A 142 9.67 3.25 2.83
CA SER A 142 8.97 4.11 1.87
C SER A 142 9.27 3.72 0.41
N LEU A 143 10.51 3.29 0.11
CA LEU A 143 10.84 2.77 -1.22
C LEU A 143 10.14 1.45 -1.52
N LEU A 144 10.04 0.56 -0.54
CA LEU A 144 9.25 -0.67 -0.67
C LEU A 144 7.79 -0.35 -0.93
N ALA A 145 7.22 0.66 -0.24
CA ALA A 145 5.87 1.14 -0.46
C ALA A 145 5.67 1.62 -1.90
N VAL A 146 6.52 2.53 -2.38
CA VAL A 146 6.45 3.07 -3.74
C VAL A 146 6.56 1.95 -4.79
N THR A 147 7.53 1.04 -4.61
CA THR A 147 7.74 -0.06 -5.55
C THR A 147 6.57 -1.04 -5.55
N GLY A 148 6.10 -1.45 -4.37
CA GLY A 148 4.99 -2.40 -4.22
C GLY A 148 3.69 -1.86 -4.80
N LEU A 149 3.31 -0.62 -4.43
CA LEU A 149 2.07 -0.02 -4.92
C LEU A 149 2.14 0.35 -6.40
N SER A 150 3.32 0.70 -6.92
CA SER A 150 3.50 0.87 -8.36
C SER A 150 3.35 -0.44 -9.11
N LEU A 151 3.90 -1.54 -8.59
CA LEU A 151 3.72 -2.88 -9.13
C LEU A 151 2.24 -3.28 -9.15
N ARG A 152 1.52 -3.04 -8.04
CA ARG A 152 0.06 -3.23 -7.95
C ARG A 152 -0.68 -2.52 -9.07
N ASP A 153 -0.39 -1.24 -9.27
CA ASP A 153 -1.09 -0.40 -10.26
C ASP A 153 -0.78 -0.84 -11.69
N VAL A 154 0.46 -1.18 -11.99
CA VAL A 154 0.87 -1.72 -13.29
C VAL A 154 0.23 -3.08 -13.53
N ALA A 155 0.23 -3.99 -12.55
CA ALA A 155 -0.39 -5.31 -12.65
C ALA A 155 -1.91 -5.22 -12.81
N THR A 156 -2.56 -4.24 -12.16
CA THR A 156 -4.00 -4.00 -12.24
C THR A 156 -4.46 -3.77 -13.68
N ARG A 157 -3.63 -3.16 -14.52
CA ARG A 157 -3.95 -2.95 -15.94
C ARG A 157 -4.04 -4.24 -16.77
N ARG A 158 -3.49 -5.35 -16.27
CA ARG A 158 -3.52 -6.68 -16.89
C ARG A 158 -4.51 -7.63 -16.24
N VAL A 159 -5.23 -7.19 -15.22
CA VAL A 159 -6.28 -7.99 -14.57
C VAL A 159 -7.44 -8.23 -15.55
N PRO A 160 -7.96 -9.46 -15.63
CA PRO A 160 -9.11 -9.78 -16.48
C PRO A 160 -10.33 -8.90 -16.18
N LYS A 161 -10.99 -8.39 -17.21
CA LYS A 161 -12.14 -7.46 -17.09
C LYS A 161 -13.36 -8.04 -16.36
N GLY A 162 -13.43 -9.36 -16.20
CA GLY A 162 -14.52 -10.04 -15.48
C GLY A 162 -14.43 -9.94 -13.97
N ILE A 163 -13.29 -9.50 -13.43
CA ILE A 163 -13.06 -9.40 -11.99
C ILE A 163 -13.44 -7.98 -11.53
N SER A 164 -14.34 -7.89 -10.57
CA SER A 164 -14.79 -6.59 -10.06
C SER A 164 -13.75 -5.97 -9.10
N THR A 165 -13.77 -4.64 -8.98
CA THR A 165 -12.93 -3.91 -8.02
C THR A 165 -13.22 -4.35 -6.58
N VAL A 166 -14.47 -4.68 -6.26
CA VAL A 166 -14.89 -5.16 -4.93
C VAL A 166 -14.23 -6.51 -4.62
N GLN A 167 -14.21 -7.44 -5.58
CA GLN A 167 -13.51 -8.73 -5.43
C GLN A 167 -12.00 -8.51 -5.20
N LEU A 168 -11.38 -7.69 -6.03
CA LEU A 168 -9.94 -7.38 -5.90
C LEU A 168 -9.62 -6.75 -4.54
N ALA A 169 -10.47 -5.85 -4.04
CA ALA A 169 -10.28 -5.25 -2.74
C ALA A 169 -10.46 -6.28 -1.60
N ALA A 170 -11.51 -7.09 -1.63
CA ALA A 170 -11.73 -8.12 -0.62
C ALA A 170 -10.53 -9.10 -0.53
N TRP A 171 -9.98 -9.53 -1.66
CA TRP A 171 -8.82 -10.41 -1.70
C TRP A 171 -7.54 -9.72 -1.21
N ALA A 172 -7.34 -8.45 -1.56
CA ALA A 172 -6.20 -7.65 -1.07
C ALA A 172 -6.21 -7.54 0.45
N PHE A 173 -7.35 -7.19 1.04
CA PHE A 173 -7.49 -7.15 2.50
C PHE A 173 -7.30 -8.53 3.13
N GLY A 174 -7.75 -9.61 2.49
CA GLY A 174 -7.47 -10.98 2.90
C GLY A 174 -5.96 -11.28 2.97
N CYS A 175 -5.18 -10.82 2.00
CA CYS A 175 -3.71 -10.93 2.03
C CYS A 175 -3.10 -10.14 3.20
N LEU A 176 -3.63 -8.95 3.52
CA LEU A 176 -3.17 -8.16 4.67
C LEU A 176 -3.47 -8.86 6.00
N VAL A 177 -4.63 -9.53 6.13
CA VAL A 177 -4.95 -10.35 7.30
C VAL A 177 -3.90 -11.46 7.47
N LEU A 178 -3.57 -12.18 6.41
CA LEU A 178 -2.59 -13.25 6.45
C LEU A 178 -1.20 -12.72 6.83
N LEU A 179 -0.76 -11.60 6.23
CA LEU A 179 0.51 -10.99 6.55
C LEU A 179 0.56 -10.48 7.99
N GLY A 180 -0.46 -9.75 8.42
CA GLY A 180 -0.54 -9.21 9.79
C GLY A 180 -0.55 -10.31 10.84
N ALA A 181 -1.33 -11.38 10.61
CA ALA A 181 -1.35 -12.55 11.47
C ALA A 181 0.02 -13.26 11.53
N ALA A 182 0.68 -13.45 10.38
CA ALA A 182 2.00 -14.05 10.33
C ALA A 182 3.04 -13.21 11.10
N MET A 183 3.03 -11.90 10.93
CA MET A 183 3.91 -10.99 11.67
C MET A 183 3.69 -11.07 13.17
N LEU A 184 2.44 -11.11 13.63
CA LEU A 184 2.13 -11.22 15.06
C LEU A 184 2.53 -12.58 15.64
N LEU A 185 2.36 -13.67 14.90
CA LEU A 185 2.81 -15.00 15.31
C LEU A 185 4.32 -15.08 15.47
N VAL A 186 5.07 -14.42 14.59
CA VAL A 186 6.54 -14.40 14.64
C VAL A 186 7.05 -13.46 15.74
N SER A 187 6.45 -12.29 15.90
CA SER A 187 6.92 -11.27 16.85
C SER A 187 6.45 -11.51 18.28
N GLY A 188 5.34 -12.23 18.49
CA GLY A 188 4.73 -12.46 19.78
C GLY A 188 4.21 -11.19 20.50
N ASN A 189 4.22 -10.04 19.83
CA ASN A 189 3.96 -8.72 20.40
C ASN A 189 2.50 -8.26 20.23
N ALA A 190 1.54 -9.20 20.20
CA ALA A 190 0.14 -8.84 20.14
C ALA A 190 -0.32 -8.18 21.44
N HIS A 191 -0.88 -6.99 21.37
CA HIS A 191 -1.50 -6.28 22.49
C HIS A 191 -3.02 -6.26 22.32
N ARG A 192 -3.77 -6.21 23.41
CA ARG A 192 -5.21 -5.94 23.34
C ARG A 192 -5.39 -4.46 23.00
N PRO A 193 -5.94 -4.12 21.82
CA PRO A 193 -6.16 -2.74 21.45
C PRO A 193 -7.23 -2.14 22.35
N ASP A 194 -7.01 -0.91 22.80
CA ASP A 194 -8.02 -0.10 23.49
C ASP A 194 -9.05 0.42 22.49
N SER A 195 -10.24 0.79 22.96
CA SER A 195 -11.31 1.33 22.12
C SER A 195 -10.89 2.57 21.31
N GLY A 196 -10.00 3.40 21.88
CA GLY A 196 -9.41 4.53 21.18
C GLY A 196 -8.51 4.11 20.02
N GLN A 197 -7.69 3.08 20.22
CA GLN A 197 -6.79 2.54 19.18
C GLN A 197 -7.57 1.84 18.05
N ILE A 198 -8.69 1.18 18.39
CA ILE A 198 -9.58 0.62 17.37
C ILE A 198 -10.14 1.74 16.51
N LEU A 199 -10.58 2.84 17.12
CA LEU A 199 -11.16 3.97 16.40
C LEU A 199 -10.15 4.67 15.46
N LEU A 200 -8.84 4.62 15.77
CA LEU A 200 -7.80 5.17 14.91
C LEU A 200 -7.54 4.34 13.65
N VAL A 201 -7.95 3.07 13.63
CA VAL A 201 -7.70 2.15 12.52
C VAL A 201 -8.97 1.90 11.68
N VAL A 202 -10.16 2.23 12.22
CA VAL A 202 -11.47 2.12 11.56
C VAL A 202 -11.84 3.40 10.82
#